data_a1052b613ca519817e6a819dba2a3785
#
_entry.id   a1052b613ca519817e6a819dba2a3785
#
_cell.length_a   1.000
_cell.length_b   1.000
_cell.length_c   1.000
_cell.angle_alpha   90.00
_cell.angle_beta   90.00
_cell.angle_gamma   90.00
#
_symmetry.space_group_name_H-M   'P 1'
#
loop_
_entity.id
_entity.type
_entity.pdbx_description
1 polymer ?
#
loop_
_entity_poly.entity_id
_entity_poly.type
_entity_poly.pdbx_seq_one_letter_code
_entity_poly.pdbx_strand_id
1 'polypeptide(L)'
;MHFLKQLRFVAALLAAFFVLSLTACGSGSNSFTWFVDSIPANLDPQVASSASDIIACENLYSGLVRRTPDGSLAPELCERWEVSADRLTYTFYLKDGLTYTASKGDPTDYAITAEDFVFAFQRMFLPGTNSPYAVEFSALENSAAVLAGQKPASALGVTAAEPLKLVFRLSSPDETFLSKLTLPGAMPCDEAFFDSTRGTYGLTSASTLSSGHFYLYNWTSSGLFLRRAASGNQIDSLRLVENTTSSGQSAEELINNEKCTAALDDSGTPTSLQSVSYSDTTWALLFNCDSIFASTELRQALGSAAASAAEVPGGGLFAEAKGLIPDGLTVDGIDYRKAAGDVRPAFGDPRALYIAARDGGVSPSDFGRVSLLLPSGSGLSDTAELINSAWQKE
;
A
#
# COMPACT_ATOMS: atom_id res chain seq x y z
N MET A 1 45.45 28.98 50.20
CA MET A 1 45.92 27.96 49.19
C MET A 1 45.06 26.70 49.14
N HIS A 2 44.39 26.31 50.22
CA HIS A 2 43.51 25.12 50.24
C HIS A 2 42.19 25.29 49.44
N PHE A 3 41.60 26.48 49.50
CA PHE A 3 40.31 26.78 48.84
C PHE A 3 40.41 26.71 47.31
N LEU A 4 41.49 27.19 46.70
CA LEU A 4 41.71 27.10 45.26
C LEU A 4 41.96 25.66 44.74
N LYS A 5 42.52 24.78 45.61
CA LYS A 5 42.69 23.36 45.23
C LYS A 5 41.36 22.61 45.25
N GLN A 6 40.47 22.92 46.22
CA GLN A 6 39.14 22.32 46.29
C GLN A 6 38.26 22.78 45.10
N LEU A 7 38.33 24.06 44.70
CA LEU A 7 37.58 24.58 43.55
C LEU A 7 38.01 23.95 42.24
N ARG A 8 39.31 23.69 42.09
CA ARG A 8 39.85 22.97 40.90
C ARG A 8 39.45 21.49 40.87
N PHE A 9 39.30 20.85 42.03
CA PHE A 9 38.86 19.46 42.13
C PHE A 9 37.37 19.33 41.82
N VAL A 10 36.53 20.25 42.28
CA VAL A 10 35.09 20.31 41.97
C VAL A 10 34.85 20.66 40.50
N ALA A 11 35.64 21.58 39.92
CA ALA A 11 35.56 21.92 38.50
C ALA A 11 35.99 20.71 37.59
N ALA A 12 37.02 19.96 38.01
CA ALA A 12 37.45 18.75 37.29
C ALA A 12 36.42 17.60 37.39
N LEU A 13 35.76 17.45 38.57
CA LEU A 13 34.67 16.48 38.74
C LEU A 13 33.41 16.86 37.93
N LEU A 14 33.05 18.12 37.85
CA LEU A 14 31.95 18.61 37.01
C LEU A 14 32.26 18.46 35.51
N ALA A 15 33.49 18.72 35.10
CA ALA A 15 33.92 18.51 33.71
C ALA A 15 33.92 17.02 33.34
N ALA A 16 34.38 16.14 34.27
CA ALA A 16 34.34 14.69 34.07
C ALA A 16 32.88 14.18 34.02
N PHE A 17 31.98 14.72 34.80
CA PHE A 17 30.55 14.38 34.76
C PHE A 17 29.88 14.88 33.47
N PHE A 18 30.31 16.03 32.94
CA PHE A 18 29.82 16.56 31.66
C PHE A 18 30.36 15.74 30.46
N VAL A 19 31.58 15.25 30.51
CA VAL A 19 32.15 14.37 29.48
C VAL A 19 31.52 12.99 29.55
N LEU A 20 31.21 12.45 30.73
CA LEU A 20 30.51 11.18 30.90
C LEU A 20 29.03 11.25 30.49
N SER A 21 28.40 12.42 30.56
CA SER A 21 27.03 12.60 30.05
C SER A 21 26.96 12.76 28.51
N LEU A 22 28.08 13.11 27.86
CA LEU A 22 28.18 13.19 26.41
C LEU A 22 28.45 11.82 25.74
N THR A 23 28.93 10.82 26.49
CA THR A 23 29.12 9.46 25.99
C THR A 23 27.91 8.52 26.19
N ALA A 24 26.86 8.99 26.87
CA ALA A 24 25.62 8.24 27.08
C ALA A 24 24.56 8.44 25.96
N CYS A 25 24.88 9.19 24.89
CA CYS A 25 24.04 9.34 23.72
C CYS A 25 24.62 8.61 22.48
N GLY A 26 25.03 7.37 22.64
CA GLY A 26 25.64 6.54 21.60
C GLY A 26 24.95 5.21 21.33
N SER A 27 23.71 5.00 21.74
CA SER A 27 22.84 4.03 21.09
C SER A 27 22.07 4.79 20.00
N GLY A 28 22.59 4.82 18.80
CA GLY A 28 21.83 5.29 17.64
C GLY A 28 20.51 4.52 17.64
N SER A 29 19.41 5.17 17.98
CA SER A 29 18.10 4.58 17.80
C SER A 29 17.97 4.35 16.29
N ASN A 30 17.78 3.09 15.86
CA ASN A 30 17.50 2.73 14.47
C ASN A 30 16.12 3.29 14.10
N SER A 31 16.07 4.61 13.87
CA SER A 31 14.85 5.33 13.52
C SER A 31 14.75 5.41 12.00
N PHE A 32 13.59 5.11 11.47
CA PHE A 32 13.28 5.25 10.06
C PHE A 32 12.22 6.34 9.90
N THR A 33 12.49 7.33 9.05
CA THR A 33 11.54 8.40 8.74
C THR A 33 11.13 8.30 7.28
N TRP A 34 9.82 8.25 7.04
CA TRP A 34 9.21 8.17 5.73
C TRP A 34 8.23 9.33 5.52
N PHE A 35 8.25 9.92 4.34
CA PHE A 35 7.27 10.93 3.94
C PHE A 35 5.98 10.27 3.45
N VAL A 36 4.87 10.84 3.87
CA VAL A 36 3.52 10.50 3.40
C VAL A 36 2.86 11.76 2.81
N ASP A 37 1.88 11.59 1.94
CA ASP A 37 1.19 12.70 1.27
C ASP A 37 0.38 13.55 2.25
N SER A 38 -0.15 12.92 3.28
CA SER A 38 -0.88 13.57 4.38
C SER A 38 -0.68 12.75 5.66
N ILE A 39 -0.81 13.40 6.81
CA ILE A 39 -0.81 12.65 8.08
C ILE A 39 -1.99 11.68 8.09
N PRO A 40 -1.76 10.38 8.41
CA PRO A 40 -2.85 9.41 8.51
C PRO A 40 -3.98 9.91 9.40
N ALA A 41 -5.20 9.85 8.90
CA ALA A 41 -6.39 10.38 9.57
C ALA A 41 -7.24 9.27 10.19
N ASN A 42 -7.12 8.05 9.70
CA ASN A 42 -7.89 6.90 10.15
C ASN A 42 -7.00 5.64 10.22
N LEU A 43 -6.83 5.11 11.42
CA LEU A 43 -6.06 3.90 11.69
C LEU A 43 -6.95 2.66 11.89
N ASP A 44 -8.21 2.73 11.50
CA ASP A 44 -9.10 1.56 11.43
C ASP A 44 -8.80 0.74 10.16
N PRO A 45 -8.20 -0.45 10.27
CA PRO A 45 -7.75 -1.20 9.12
C PRO A 45 -8.88 -1.67 8.19
N GLN A 46 -10.12 -1.81 8.70
CA GLN A 46 -11.26 -2.24 7.88
C GLN A 46 -11.82 -1.12 6.98
N VAL A 47 -11.44 0.14 7.22
CA VAL A 47 -11.94 1.29 6.44
C VAL A 47 -10.83 2.19 5.89
N ALA A 48 -9.57 1.94 6.23
CA ALA A 48 -8.42 2.67 5.72
C ALA A 48 -8.40 2.62 4.18
N SER A 49 -8.35 3.77 3.51
CA SER A 49 -8.44 3.87 2.05
C SER A 49 -7.44 4.84 1.43
N SER A 50 -6.92 5.81 2.18
CA SER A 50 -5.83 6.66 1.69
C SER A 50 -4.50 5.91 1.73
N ALA A 51 -3.55 6.23 0.85
CA ALA A 51 -2.22 5.63 0.86
C ALA A 51 -1.53 5.80 2.22
N SER A 52 -1.65 6.96 2.84
CA SER A 52 -1.06 7.25 4.15
C SER A 52 -1.67 6.41 5.27
N ASP A 53 -3.01 6.24 5.27
CA ASP A 53 -3.71 5.40 6.26
C ASP A 53 -3.31 3.92 6.08
N ILE A 54 -3.23 3.44 4.83
CA ILE A 54 -2.82 2.08 4.50
C ILE A 54 -1.39 1.81 4.99
N ILE A 55 -0.44 2.69 4.68
CA ILE A 55 0.96 2.58 5.15
C ILE A 55 1.01 2.51 6.68
N ALA A 56 0.24 3.35 7.37
CA ALA A 56 0.18 3.32 8.83
C ALA A 56 -0.41 2.00 9.36
N CYS A 57 -1.51 1.53 8.78
CA CYS A 57 -2.14 0.27 9.17
C CYS A 57 -1.23 -0.94 8.93
N GLU A 58 -0.53 -1.02 7.80
CA GLU A 58 0.41 -2.11 7.49
C GLU A 58 1.59 -2.20 8.48
N ASN A 59 1.92 -1.10 9.15
CA ASN A 59 2.96 -1.09 10.18
C ASN A 59 2.42 -1.33 11.60
N LEU A 60 1.17 -0.94 11.87
CA LEU A 60 0.54 -1.10 13.18
C LEU A 60 -0.10 -2.48 13.38
N TYR A 61 -0.53 -3.11 12.30
CA TYR A 61 -1.26 -4.38 12.37
C TYR A 61 -0.53 -5.49 11.64
N SER A 62 -0.65 -6.69 12.16
CA SER A 62 -0.29 -7.93 11.51
C SER A 62 -1.54 -8.75 11.24
N GLY A 63 -1.57 -9.45 10.09
CA GLY A 63 -2.64 -10.36 9.72
C GLY A 63 -2.25 -11.83 9.91
N LEU A 64 -3.05 -12.74 9.36
CA LEU A 64 -2.76 -14.18 9.40
C LEU A 64 -1.46 -14.52 8.69
N VAL A 65 -1.23 -13.90 7.55
CA VAL A 65 -0.09 -14.10 6.66
C VAL A 65 0.51 -12.75 6.26
N ARG A 66 1.78 -12.76 5.90
CA ARG A 66 2.49 -11.58 5.37
C ARG A 66 3.12 -11.90 4.02
N ARG A 67 3.36 -10.88 3.23
CA ARG A 67 4.14 -10.98 2.01
C ARG A 67 5.63 -10.83 2.34
N THR A 68 6.44 -11.73 1.81
CA THR A 68 7.90 -11.65 1.92
C THR A 68 8.50 -10.78 0.82
N PRO A 69 9.75 -10.31 0.92
CA PRO A 69 10.37 -9.44 -0.09
C PRO A 69 10.42 -10.04 -1.50
N ASP A 70 10.41 -11.38 -1.63
CA ASP A 70 10.36 -12.09 -2.90
C ASP A 70 8.92 -12.28 -3.44
N GLY A 71 7.91 -11.70 -2.75
CA GLY A 71 6.50 -11.76 -3.14
C GLY A 71 5.76 -13.00 -2.69
N SER A 72 6.43 -13.99 -2.08
CA SER A 72 5.77 -15.18 -1.54
C SER A 72 5.02 -14.88 -0.23
N LEU A 73 4.17 -15.81 0.21
CA LEU A 73 3.42 -15.68 1.46
C LEU A 73 4.10 -16.50 2.57
N ALA A 74 4.17 -15.90 3.75
CA ALA A 74 4.66 -16.55 4.96
C ALA A 74 3.65 -16.41 6.10
N PRO A 75 3.61 -17.35 7.06
CA PRO A 75 2.83 -17.19 8.28
C PRO A 75 3.24 -15.93 9.05
N GLU A 76 2.25 -15.23 9.63
CA GLU A 76 2.47 -14.04 10.48
C GLU A 76 1.86 -14.27 11.86
N LEU A 77 0.57 -14.00 12.09
CA LEU A 77 -0.11 -14.35 13.35
C LEU A 77 -0.56 -15.82 13.39
N CYS A 78 -0.66 -16.51 12.25
CA CYS A 78 -0.81 -17.95 12.24
C CYS A 78 0.53 -18.68 12.31
N GLU A 79 0.54 -19.91 12.79
CA GLU A 79 1.67 -20.84 12.68
C GLU A 79 1.68 -21.52 11.31
N ARG A 80 0.48 -21.90 10.84
CA ARG A 80 0.25 -22.62 9.60
C ARG A 80 -1.18 -22.47 9.13
N TRP A 81 -1.42 -22.86 7.89
CA TRP A 81 -2.77 -22.98 7.34
C TRP A 81 -2.90 -24.25 6.51
N GLU A 82 -4.14 -24.68 6.30
CA GLU A 82 -4.54 -25.80 5.47
C GLU A 82 -5.59 -25.34 4.47
N VAL A 83 -5.55 -25.92 3.27
CA VAL A 83 -6.52 -25.63 2.20
C VAL A 83 -7.14 -26.95 1.77
N SER A 84 -8.47 -27.03 1.70
CA SER A 84 -9.19 -28.21 1.20
C SER A 84 -8.89 -28.45 -0.28
N ALA A 85 -9.07 -29.71 -0.71
CA ALA A 85 -8.78 -30.11 -2.09
C ALA A 85 -9.61 -29.34 -3.14
N ASP A 86 -10.83 -28.95 -2.78
CA ASP A 86 -11.74 -28.13 -3.61
C ASP A 86 -11.45 -26.63 -3.55
N ARG A 87 -10.47 -26.22 -2.69
CA ARG A 87 -10.11 -24.82 -2.45
C ARG A 87 -11.25 -23.94 -1.93
N LEU A 88 -12.24 -24.54 -1.29
CA LEU A 88 -13.36 -23.82 -0.71
C LEU A 88 -13.24 -23.60 0.81
N THR A 89 -12.36 -24.33 1.49
CA THR A 89 -12.15 -24.20 2.92
C THR A 89 -10.69 -23.93 3.24
N TYR A 90 -10.45 -22.85 3.99
CA TYR A 90 -9.13 -22.46 4.48
C TYR A 90 -9.17 -22.48 6.00
N THR A 91 -8.28 -23.24 6.63
CA THR A 91 -8.17 -23.37 8.08
C THR A 91 -6.84 -22.81 8.54
N PHE A 92 -6.86 -21.82 9.42
CA PHE A 92 -5.67 -21.20 10.01
C PHE A 92 -5.56 -21.59 11.46
N TYR A 93 -4.34 -21.88 11.89
CA TYR A 93 -3.98 -22.17 13.28
C TYR A 93 -3.15 -21.01 13.79
N LEU A 94 -3.68 -20.25 14.74
CA LEU A 94 -3.02 -19.07 15.28
C LEU A 94 -1.89 -19.47 16.23
N LYS A 95 -0.89 -18.61 16.36
CA LYS A 95 0.13 -18.71 17.39
C LYS A 95 -0.50 -18.49 18.76
N ASP A 96 0.01 -19.18 19.79
CA ASP A 96 -0.43 -18.98 21.16
C ASP A 96 0.21 -17.75 21.80
N GLY A 97 -0.44 -17.16 22.79
CA GLY A 97 0.07 -16.07 23.59
C GLY A 97 0.18 -14.71 22.87
N LEU A 98 -0.48 -14.55 21.73
CA LEU A 98 -0.55 -13.25 21.04
C LEU A 98 -1.44 -12.27 21.81
N THR A 99 -0.96 -11.02 21.93
CA THR A 99 -1.69 -9.92 22.58
C THR A 99 -1.58 -8.64 21.77
N TYR A 100 -2.59 -7.80 21.88
CA TYR A 100 -2.51 -6.44 21.36
C TYR A 100 -1.61 -5.57 22.23
N THR A 101 -1.10 -4.51 21.63
CA THR A 101 -0.36 -3.45 22.31
C THR A 101 -1.14 -2.14 22.21
N ALA A 102 -1.40 -1.49 23.34
CA ALA A 102 -2.03 -0.17 23.36
C ALA A 102 -1.06 0.95 22.94
N SER A 103 -1.59 2.14 22.73
CA SER A 103 -0.75 3.32 22.46
C SER A 103 0.26 3.54 23.59
N LYS A 104 1.43 4.08 23.24
CA LYS A 104 2.60 4.27 24.10
C LYS A 104 3.29 2.97 24.55
N GLY A 105 2.81 1.82 24.10
CA GLY A 105 3.37 0.51 24.45
C GLY A 105 2.85 -0.02 25.79
N ASP A 106 1.73 0.50 26.27
CA ASP A 106 1.09 -0.03 27.47
C ASP A 106 0.65 -1.48 27.22
N PRO A 107 0.98 -2.42 28.12
CA PRO A 107 0.52 -3.79 28.01
C PRO A 107 -1.01 -3.85 28.12
N THR A 108 -1.61 -4.81 27.45
CA THR A 108 -3.05 -5.04 27.48
C THR A 108 -3.37 -6.50 27.83
N ASP A 109 -4.55 -6.73 28.36
CA ASP A 109 -5.10 -8.08 28.56
C ASP A 109 -5.89 -8.58 27.34
N TYR A 110 -5.92 -7.82 26.25
CA TYR A 110 -6.59 -8.22 25.01
C TYR A 110 -5.73 -9.24 24.25
N ALA A 111 -6.17 -10.50 24.31
CA ALA A 111 -5.54 -11.58 23.55
C ALA A 111 -6.01 -11.56 22.10
N ILE A 112 -5.11 -11.86 21.16
CA ILE A 112 -5.49 -12.02 19.75
C ILE A 112 -5.95 -13.45 19.53
N THR A 113 -7.22 -13.61 19.14
CA THR A 113 -7.88 -14.88 18.94
C THR A 113 -8.54 -14.98 17.57
N ALA A 114 -9.08 -16.17 17.25
CA ALA A 114 -9.83 -16.36 16.01
C ALA A 114 -11.11 -15.50 15.96
N GLU A 115 -11.71 -15.17 17.10
CA GLU A 115 -12.91 -14.33 17.18
C GLU A 115 -12.63 -12.89 16.71
N ASP A 116 -11.42 -12.37 16.91
CA ASP A 116 -11.06 -11.02 16.46
C ASP A 116 -11.06 -10.93 14.92
N PHE A 117 -10.66 -11.99 14.25
CA PHE A 117 -10.75 -12.08 12.80
C PHE A 117 -12.21 -12.24 12.35
N VAL A 118 -13.00 -13.07 13.05
CA VAL A 118 -14.44 -13.21 12.76
C VAL A 118 -15.13 -11.85 12.87
N PHE A 119 -14.90 -11.13 13.96
CA PHE A 119 -15.47 -9.80 14.16
C PHE A 119 -15.01 -8.81 13.09
N ALA A 120 -13.73 -8.76 12.77
CA ALA A 120 -13.17 -7.87 11.73
C ALA A 120 -13.85 -8.11 10.37
N PHE A 121 -13.98 -9.38 9.94
CA PHE A 121 -14.64 -9.72 8.69
C PHE A 121 -16.14 -9.43 8.73
N GLN A 122 -16.84 -9.78 9.80
CA GLN A 122 -18.26 -9.47 9.95
C GLN A 122 -18.51 -7.96 9.88
N ARG A 123 -17.69 -7.16 10.58
CA ARG A 123 -17.77 -5.70 10.56
C ARG A 123 -17.49 -5.13 9.16
N MET A 124 -16.51 -5.68 8.44
CA MET A 124 -16.17 -5.29 7.06
C MET A 124 -17.39 -5.41 6.12
N PHE A 125 -18.23 -6.42 6.30
CA PHE A 125 -19.40 -6.68 5.47
C PHE A 125 -20.69 -6.01 5.95
N LEU A 126 -20.67 -5.32 7.08
CA LEU A 126 -21.83 -4.51 7.48
C LEU A 126 -21.96 -3.31 6.55
N PRO A 127 -23.17 -3.04 5.98
CA PRO A 127 -23.38 -1.91 5.08
C PRO A 127 -22.96 -0.56 5.69
N GLY A 128 -23.15 -0.39 7.01
CA GLY A 128 -22.78 0.83 7.73
C GLY A 128 -21.27 1.07 7.86
N THR A 129 -20.45 0.05 7.70
CA THR A 129 -18.98 0.18 7.74
C THR A 129 -18.42 0.80 6.46
N ASN A 130 -19.07 0.57 5.32
CA ASN A 130 -18.66 1.07 4.00
C ASN A 130 -17.18 0.74 3.71
N SER A 131 -16.76 -0.50 4.02
CA SER A 131 -15.39 -0.94 3.85
C SER A 131 -14.99 -1.04 2.37
N PRO A 132 -13.85 -0.48 1.94
CA PRO A 132 -13.35 -0.66 0.58
C PRO A 132 -12.89 -2.09 0.30
N TYR A 133 -12.69 -2.90 1.34
CA TYR A 133 -12.14 -4.26 1.23
C TYR A 133 -13.22 -5.34 1.07
N ALA A 134 -14.50 -5.06 1.34
CA ALA A 134 -15.55 -6.08 1.26
C ALA A 134 -15.64 -6.74 -0.14
N VAL A 135 -15.39 -5.97 -1.20
CA VAL A 135 -15.41 -6.46 -2.58
C VAL A 135 -14.29 -7.47 -2.84
N GLU A 136 -13.12 -7.29 -2.21
CA GLU A 136 -11.98 -8.18 -2.35
C GLU A 136 -12.27 -9.58 -1.84
N PHE A 137 -13.09 -9.69 -0.81
CA PHE A 137 -13.49 -10.93 -0.17
C PHE A 137 -14.88 -11.42 -0.61
N SER A 138 -15.34 -11.02 -1.79
CA SER A 138 -16.66 -11.39 -2.33
C SER A 138 -16.84 -12.89 -2.55
N ALA A 139 -15.76 -13.67 -2.64
CA ALA A 139 -15.83 -15.13 -2.70
C ALA A 139 -16.24 -15.81 -1.39
N LEU A 140 -16.23 -15.12 -0.25
CA LEU A 140 -16.70 -15.68 1.02
C LEU A 140 -18.16 -16.13 0.93
N GLU A 141 -18.48 -17.27 1.54
CA GLU A 141 -19.85 -17.78 1.60
C GLU A 141 -20.78 -16.72 2.22
N ASN A 142 -21.93 -16.50 1.60
CA ASN A 142 -22.94 -15.50 1.97
C ASN A 142 -22.50 -14.02 1.87
N SER A 143 -21.32 -13.70 1.36
CA SER A 143 -20.79 -12.33 1.26
C SER A 143 -21.80 -11.33 0.67
N ALA A 144 -22.35 -11.62 -0.51
CA ALA A 144 -23.30 -10.74 -1.19
C ALA A 144 -24.60 -10.55 -0.39
N ALA A 145 -25.11 -11.61 0.23
CA ALA A 145 -26.35 -11.56 1.02
C ALA A 145 -26.18 -10.77 2.34
N VAL A 146 -25.01 -10.89 2.97
CA VAL A 146 -24.67 -10.11 4.17
C VAL A 146 -24.48 -8.64 3.81
N LEU A 147 -23.73 -8.33 2.77
CA LEU A 147 -23.49 -6.96 2.32
C LEU A 147 -24.80 -6.26 1.89
N ALA A 148 -25.74 -7.02 1.33
CA ALA A 148 -27.09 -6.51 0.98
C ALA A 148 -28.05 -6.44 2.19
N GLY A 149 -27.62 -6.80 3.40
CA GLY A 149 -28.47 -6.84 4.58
C GLY A 149 -29.56 -7.92 4.58
N GLN A 150 -29.46 -8.91 3.68
CA GLN A 150 -30.40 -10.00 3.55
C GLN A 150 -30.15 -11.15 4.54
N LYS A 151 -28.90 -11.23 5.04
CA LYS A 151 -28.46 -12.16 6.08
C LYS A 151 -27.72 -11.41 7.18
N PRO A 152 -27.75 -11.92 8.43
CA PRO A 152 -26.94 -11.35 9.49
C PRO A 152 -25.45 -11.55 9.22
N ALA A 153 -24.59 -10.69 9.79
CA ALA A 153 -23.13 -10.76 9.63
C ALA A 153 -22.56 -12.13 10.08
N SER A 154 -23.16 -12.75 11.07
CA SER A 154 -22.80 -14.10 11.56
C SER A 154 -23.02 -15.23 10.55
N ALA A 155 -23.70 -14.96 9.43
CA ALA A 155 -23.85 -15.93 8.35
C ALA A 155 -22.69 -15.91 7.35
N LEU A 156 -21.77 -14.95 7.48
CA LEU A 156 -20.58 -14.86 6.62
C LEU A 156 -19.73 -16.14 6.78
N GLY A 157 -19.12 -16.60 5.70
CA GLY A 157 -18.26 -17.78 5.67
C GLY A 157 -16.94 -17.62 6.43
N VAL A 158 -16.99 -17.10 7.67
CA VAL A 158 -15.84 -16.99 8.59
C VAL A 158 -16.28 -17.40 9.99
N THR A 159 -15.54 -18.32 10.62
CA THR A 159 -15.88 -18.85 11.94
C THR A 159 -14.65 -19.18 12.77
N ALA A 160 -14.69 -18.89 14.07
CA ALA A 160 -13.73 -19.40 15.04
C ALA A 160 -14.19 -20.79 15.49
N ALA A 161 -13.53 -21.83 14.99
CA ALA A 161 -13.84 -23.21 15.39
C ALA A 161 -13.34 -23.52 16.81
N GLU A 162 -12.25 -22.87 17.19
CA GLU A 162 -11.62 -22.89 18.52
C GLU A 162 -10.94 -21.51 18.72
N PRO A 163 -10.54 -21.13 19.93
CA PRO A 163 -9.93 -19.81 20.17
C PRO A 163 -8.72 -19.50 19.28
N LEU A 164 -7.97 -20.53 18.89
CA LEU A 164 -6.78 -20.39 18.01
C LEU A 164 -6.99 -21.05 16.64
N LYS A 165 -8.24 -21.34 16.24
CA LYS A 165 -8.54 -21.99 14.97
C LYS A 165 -9.62 -21.26 14.20
N LEU A 166 -9.22 -20.60 13.14
CA LEU A 166 -10.06 -19.81 12.26
C LEU A 166 -10.33 -20.57 10.96
N VAL A 167 -11.57 -20.57 10.52
CA VAL A 167 -11.99 -21.23 9.29
C VAL A 167 -12.72 -20.24 8.38
N PHE A 168 -12.23 -20.15 7.13
CA PHE A 168 -12.94 -19.47 6.05
C PHE A 168 -13.57 -20.48 5.11
N ARG A 169 -14.79 -20.17 4.65
CA ARG A 169 -15.51 -20.90 3.61
C ARG A 169 -15.83 -19.99 2.45
N LEU A 170 -15.47 -20.43 1.26
CA LEU A 170 -15.73 -19.73 0.02
C LEU A 170 -16.91 -20.37 -0.72
N SER A 171 -17.68 -19.57 -1.44
CA SER A 171 -18.74 -20.01 -2.36
C SER A 171 -18.20 -20.47 -3.70
N SER A 172 -17.01 -20.00 -4.08
CA SER A 172 -16.26 -20.38 -5.28
C SER A 172 -14.77 -20.29 -5.02
N PRO A 173 -13.94 -21.10 -5.70
CA PRO A 173 -12.49 -21.01 -5.55
C PRO A 173 -11.99 -19.62 -5.94
N ASP A 174 -11.10 -19.06 -5.12
CA ASP A 174 -10.39 -17.81 -5.38
C ASP A 174 -8.88 -18.06 -5.20
N GLU A 175 -8.14 -18.06 -6.28
CA GLU A 175 -6.69 -18.31 -6.27
C GLU A 175 -5.92 -17.19 -5.57
N THR A 176 -6.51 -16.00 -5.46
CA THR A 176 -5.91 -14.83 -4.81
C THR A 176 -6.31 -14.67 -3.34
N PHE A 177 -7.16 -15.56 -2.80
CA PHE A 177 -7.69 -15.43 -1.45
C PHE A 177 -6.60 -15.30 -0.38
N LEU A 178 -5.57 -16.15 -0.41
CA LEU A 178 -4.46 -16.09 0.54
C LEU A 178 -3.69 -14.76 0.45
N SER A 179 -3.47 -14.25 -0.75
CA SER A 179 -2.77 -12.98 -0.92
C SER A 179 -3.61 -11.77 -0.47
N LYS A 180 -4.93 -11.84 -0.60
CA LYS A 180 -5.84 -10.82 -0.09
C LYS A 180 -5.84 -10.72 1.44
N LEU A 181 -5.50 -11.80 2.14
CA LEU A 181 -5.36 -11.79 3.61
C LEU A 181 -4.18 -10.94 4.11
N THR A 182 -3.34 -10.42 3.23
CA THR A 182 -2.32 -9.41 3.58
C THR A 182 -2.86 -7.98 3.56
N LEU A 183 -4.07 -7.73 3.05
CA LEU A 183 -4.67 -6.40 3.01
C LEU A 183 -5.06 -5.90 4.41
N PRO A 184 -5.04 -4.59 4.66
CA PRO A 184 -5.42 -4.04 5.97
C PRO A 184 -6.79 -4.51 6.47
N GLY A 185 -7.78 -4.61 5.58
CA GLY A 185 -9.11 -5.07 5.94
C GLY A 185 -9.18 -6.46 6.58
N ALA A 186 -8.19 -7.32 6.34
CA ALA A 186 -8.11 -8.66 6.93
C ALA A 186 -7.41 -8.72 8.29
N MET A 187 -6.99 -7.58 8.86
CA MET A 187 -6.34 -7.52 10.17
C MET A 187 -7.35 -7.74 11.29
N PRO A 188 -6.94 -8.33 12.44
CA PRO A 188 -7.84 -8.63 13.55
C PRO A 188 -8.33 -7.37 14.25
N CYS A 189 -9.51 -7.42 14.85
CA CYS A 189 -10.13 -6.36 15.63
C CYS A 189 -10.80 -6.95 16.86
N ASP A 190 -10.34 -6.59 18.05
CA ASP A 190 -10.98 -7.00 19.30
C ASP A 190 -12.34 -6.32 19.46
N GLU A 191 -13.42 -7.09 19.59
CA GLU A 191 -14.80 -6.58 19.66
C GLU A 191 -15.02 -5.78 20.94
N ALA A 192 -14.52 -6.25 22.08
CA ALA A 192 -14.72 -5.57 23.36
C ALA A 192 -14.03 -4.19 23.40
N PHE A 193 -12.81 -4.14 22.85
CA PHE A 193 -12.11 -2.86 22.70
C PHE A 193 -12.83 -1.95 21.70
N PHE A 194 -13.21 -2.47 20.54
CA PHE A 194 -13.96 -1.71 19.53
C PHE A 194 -15.21 -1.06 20.14
N ASP A 195 -16.02 -1.82 20.84
CA ASP A 195 -17.23 -1.33 21.51
C ASP A 195 -16.93 -0.26 22.57
N SER A 196 -15.83 -0.44 23.33
CA SER A 196 -15.39 0.51 24.33
C SER A 196 -15.05 1.89 23.75
N THR A 197 -14.64 1.96 22.48
CA THR A 197 -14.27 3.20 21.80
C THR A 197 -15.48 4.07 21.41
N ARG A 198 -16.69 3.51 21.45
CA ARG A 198 -17.94 4.24 21.14
C ARG A 198 -17.92 4.98 19.81
N GLY A 199 -17.42 4.31 18.77
CA GLY A 199 -17.36 4.85 17.40
C GLY A 199 -16.14 5.71 17.10
N THR A 200 -15.12 5.73 17.95
CA THR A 200 -13.85 6.43 17.68
C THR A 200 -12.70 5.49 17.38
N TYR A 201 -12.96 4.21 17.13
CA TYR A 201 -11.93 3.22 16.80
C TYR A 201 -11.05 3.68 15.65
N GLY A 202 -9.74 3.68 15.85
CA GLY A 202 -8.77 4.13 14.87
C GLY A 202 -8.71 5.64 14.61
N LEU A 203 -9.50 6.47 15.34
CA LEU A 203 -9.53 7.92 15.15
C LEU A 203 -8.70 8.70 16.18
N THR A 204 -8.27 8.07 17.25
CA THR A 204 -7.42 8.66 18.29
C THR A 204 -6.40 7.65 18.79
N SER A 205 -5.32 8.14 19.41
CA SER A 205 -4.32 7.25 20.01
C SER A 205 -4.92 6.33 21.09
N ALA A 206 -5.88 6.82 21.86
CA ALA A 206 -6.52 6.05 22.92
C ALA A 206 -7.50 4.99 22.39
N SER A 207 -7.95 5.12 21.14
CA SER A 207 -8.88 4.20 20.49
C SER A 207 -8.20 3.34 19.42
N THR A 208 -6.89 3.10 19.57
CA THR A 208 -6.08 2.28 18.65
C THR A 208 -5.37 1.19 19.44
N LEU A 209 -5.58 -0.07 19.05
CA LEU A 209 -4.80 -1.23 19.47
C LEU A 209 -3.97 -1.72 18.30
N SER A 210 -2.73 -2.08 18.55
CA SER A 210 -1.82 -2.60 17.52
C SER A 210 -1.64 -4.11 17.69
N SER A 211 -1.80 -4.87 16.62
CA SER A 211 -1.53 -6.32 16.57
C SER A 211 -0.17 -6.64 15.92
N GLY A 212 0.54 -5.62 15.42
CA GLY A 212 1.74 -5.76 14.62
C GLY A 212 3.05 -5.56 15.38
N HIS A 213 4.14 -5.47 14.62
CA HIS A 213 5.48 -5.29 15.16
C HIS A 213 5.73 -3.91 15.76
N PHE A 214 4.95 -2.93 15.34
CA PHE A 214 4.99 -1.58 15.89
C PHE A 214 3.69 -1.25 16.60
N TYR A 215 3.80 -0.40 17.61
CA TYR A 215 2.66 0.20 18.29
C TYR A 215 2.67 1.72 18.12
N LEU A 216 1.51 2.33 18.22
CA LEU A 216 1.34 3.77 18.15
C LEU A 216 1.91 4.44 19.40
N TYR A 217 3.03 5.14 19.25
CA TYR A 217 3.65 5.87 20.35
C TYR A 217 3.09 7.27 20.49
N ASN A 218 2.94 8.00 19.38
CA ASN A 218 2.39 9.35 19.37
C ASN A 218 1.75 9.67 18.01
N TRP A 219 0.70 10.46 18.04
CA TRP A 219 -0.04 10.92 16.87
C TRP A 219 -0.35 12.40 17.01
N THR A 220 0.22 13.21 16.15
CA THR A 220 0.12 14.68 16.16
C THR A 220 -0.18 15.21 14.77
N SER A 221 -0.45 16.50 14.65
CA SER A 221 -0.57 17.18 13.35
C SER A 221 0.74 17.23 12.56
N SER A 222 1.88 16.85 13.13
CA SER A 222 3.17 16.82 12.45
C SER A 222 3.61 15.42 12.03
N GLY A 223 2.91 14.37 12.45
CA GLY A 223 3.24 13.00 12.07
C GLY A 223 2.69 11.94 13.00
N LEU A 224 2.86 10.72 12.53
CA LEU A 224 2.60 9.48 13.24
C LEU A 224 3.93 8.86 13.67
N PHE A 225 4.08 8.55 14.95
CA PHE A 225 5.29 8.01 15.54
C PHE A 225 5.02 6.63 16.09
N LEU A 226 5.68 5.63 15.52
CA LEU A 226 5.54 4.23 15.88
C LEU A 226 6.81 3.74 16.55
N ARG A 227 6.67 2.81 17.50
CA ARG A 227 7.79 2.12 18.14
C ARG A 227 7.61 0.63 18.04
N ARG A 228 8.73 -0.08 17.97
CA ARG A 228 8.72 -1.53 17.95
C ARG A 228 8.31 -2.10 19.31
N ALA A 229 7.42 -3.10 19.30
CA ALA A 229 6.94 -3.76 20.51
C ALA A 229 8.03 -4.65 21.16
N ALA A 230 8.92 -5.25 20.35
CA ALA A 230 10.00 -6.10 20.84
C ALA A 230 11.37 -5.55 20.40
N SER A 231 12.36 -5.56 21.28
CA SER A 231 13.74 -5.15 20.97
C SER A 231 14.41 -6.13 20.00
N GLY A 232 15.30 -5.63 19.13
CA GLY A 232 16.05 -6.44 18.17
C GLY A 232 17.03 -5.59 17.35
N ASN A 233 17.77 -6.22 16.43
CA ASN A 233 18.72 -5.55 15.53
C ASN A 233 18.05 -4.92 14.30
N GLN A 234 16.81 -4.45 14.43
CA GLN A 234 16.01 -3.88 13.37
C GLN A 234 15.64 -2.44 13.69
N ILE A 235 14.82 -1.82 12.85
CA ILE A 235 14.27 -0.48 13.08
C ILE A 235 13.48 -0.48 14.40
N ASP A 236 13.86 0.40 15.32
CA ASP A 236 13.23 0.55 16.64
C ASP A 236 12.04 1.51 16.61
N SER A 237 12.07 2.48 15.70
CA SER A 237 11.01 3.46 15.54
C SER A 237 10.80 3.84 14.08
N LEU A 238 9.54 4.02 13.72
CA LEU A 238 9.10 4.51 12.41
C LEU A 238 8.38 5.85 12.60
N ARG A 239 8.73 6.81 11.76
CA ARG A 239 8.10 8.12 11.73
C ARG A 239 7.48 8.33 10.35
N LEU A 240 6.17 8.48 10.31
CA LEU A 240 5.43 8.90 9.11
C LEU A 240 5.15 10.38 9.26
N VAL A 241 5.74 11.19 8.41
CA VAL A 241 5.64 12.66 8.45
C VAL A 241 5.13 13.19 7.12
N GLU A 242 4.31 14.22 7.16
CA GLU A 242 3.81 14.84 5.94
C GLU A 242 4.95 15.52 5.18
N ASN A 243 4.98 15.31 3.88
CA ASN A 243 5.91 16.01 3.02
C ASN A 243 5.48 17.47 2.83
N THR A 244 5.88 18.32 3.77
CA THR A 244 5.64 19.78 3.71
C THR A 244 6.80 20.52 3.06
N THR A 245 7.76 19.81 2.49
CA THR A 245 8.91 20.44 1.84
C THR A 245 8.43 21.20 0.61
N SER A 246 8.88 22.46 0.51
CA SER A 246 8.57 23.29 -0.65
C SER A 246 9.05 22.60 -1.93
N SER A 247 8.21 22.61 -2.96
CA SER A 247 8.53 22.12 -4.29
C SER A 247 9.92 22.59 -4.74
N GLY A 248 10.85 21.64 -4.92
CA GLY A 248 12.20 21.92 -5.43
C GLY A 248 13.36 21.27 -4.67
N GLN A 249 13.13 20.61 -3.54
CA GLN A 249 14.17 19.81 -2.89
C GLN A 249 14.19 18.39 -3.48
N SER A 250 15.38 17.93 -3.87
CA SER A 250 15.56 16.55 -4.36
C SER A 250 15.49 15.54 -3.20
N ALA A 251 15.20 14.29 -3.53
CA ALA A 251 15.24 13.18 -2.57
C ALA A 251 16.62 13.09 -1.89
N GLU A 252 17.70 13.31 -2.66
CA GLU A 252 19.07 13.33 -2.13
C GLU A 252 19.31 14.45 -1.11
N GLU A 253 18.81 15.66 -1.36
CA GLU A 253 18.89 16.77 -0.39
C GLU A 253 18.12 16.49 0.88
N LEU A 254 16.94 15.87 0.77
CA LEU A 254 16.11 15.51 1.93
C LEU A 254 16.80 14.47 2.83
N ILE A 255 17.43 13.46 2.23
CA ILE A 255 18.16 12.42 2.96
C ILE A 255 19.45 13.00 3.56
N ASN A 256 20.24 13.75 2.79
CA ASN A 256 21.49 14.36 3.26
C ASN A 256 21.25 15.38 4.39
N ASN A 257 20.10 16.04 4.41
CA ASN A 257 19.70 16.95 5.49
C ASN A 257 18.96 16.26 6.64
N GLU A 258 18.98 14.91 6.69
CA GLU A 258 18.36 14.10 7.74
C GLU A 258 16.84 14.35 7.92
N LYS A 259 16.16 14.80 6.87
CA LYS A 259 14.70 15.04 6.90
C LYS A 259 13.93 13.72 6.81
N CYS A 260 14.46 12.77 6.05
CA CYS A 260 13.92 11.41 5.95
C CYS A 260 15.07 10.39 5.83
N THR A 261 14.75 9.11 6.06
CA THR A 261 15.70 8.01 5.94
C THR A 261 15.71 7.43 4.52
N ALA A 262 14.57 7.49 3.85
CA ALA A 262 14.41 7.13 2.45
C ALA A 262 13.36 8.05 1.82
N ALA A 263 13.41 8.24 0.53
CA ALA A 263 12.46 9.04 -0.22
C ALA A 263 12.18 8.38 -1.58
N LEU A 264 10.99 8.61 -2.09
CA LEU A 264 10.69 8.34 -3.50
C LEU A 264 11.30 9.47 -4.33
N ASP A 265 11.96 9.10 -5.43
CA ASP A 265 12.48 10.05 -6.39
C ASP A 265 11.85 9.81 -7.76
N ASP A 266 11.04 10.73 -8.18
CA ASP A 266 10.37 10.75 -9.48
C ASP A 266 11.00 11.78 -10.45
N SER A 267 12.16 12.35 -10.08
CA SER A 267 12.87 13.33 -10.93
C SER A 267 13.66 12.68 -12.07
N GLY A 268 14.02 11.39 -11.91
CA GLY A 268 14.95 10.69 -12.82
C GLY A 268 16.37 11.24 -12.77
N THR A 269 16.71 12.10 -11.80
CA THR A 269 18.05 12.67 -11.64
C THR A 269 18.99 11.62 -11.03
N PRO A 270 20.18 11.38 -11.60
CA PRO A 270 21.15 10.48 -10.97
C PRO A 270 21.51 10.95 -9.55
N THR A 271 21.55 10.00 -8.62
CA THR A 271 21.90 10.24 -7.21
C THR A 271 23.17 9.51 -6.83
N SER A 272 23.91 10.05 -5.88
CA SER A 272 25.06 9.38 -5.25
C SER A 272 24.62 8.38 -4.16
N LEU A 273 23.34 8.39 -3.78
CA LEU A 273 22.80 7.52 -2.75
C LEU A 273 22.49 6.11 -3.29
N GLN A 274 22.40 5.15 -2.39
CA GLN A 274 21.91 3.83 -2.75
C GLN A 274 20.44 3.93 -3.18
N SER A 275 20.13 3.48 -4.39
CA SER A 275 18.79 3.54 -4.96
C SER A 275 18.36 2.19 -5.50
N VAL A 276 17.05 1.97 -5.49
CA VAL A 276 16.38 0.82 -6.13
C VAL A 276 15.32 1.38 -7.05
N SER A 277 15.42 1.04 -8.33
CA SER A 277 14.43 1.42 -9.34
C SER A 277 13.37 0.33 -9.48
N TYR A 278 12.12 0.72 -9.55
CA TYR A 278 10.99 -0.17 -9.81
C TYR A 278 9.94 0.55 -10.66
N SER A 279 9.09 -0.23 -11.32
CA SER A 279 7.96 0.29 -12.08
C SER A 279 6.67 -0.14 -11.39
N ASP A 280 5.86 0.81 -10.98
CA ASP A 280 4.59 0.57 -10.26
C ASP A 280 3.36 0.95 -11.09
N THR A 281 3.55 1.73 -12.15
CA THR A 281 2.47 2.29 -12.95
C THR A 281 2.71 2.06 -14.43
N THR A 282 1.68 1.64 -15.15
CA THR A 282 1.68 1.62 -16.62
C THR A 282 0.70 2.66 -17.16
N TRP A 283 1.20 3.58 -17.94
CA TRP A 283 0.37 4.53 -18.66
C TRP A 283 -0.13 3.90 -19.96
N ALA A 284 -1.41 3.96 -20.18
CA ALA A 284 -2.04 3.39 -21.38
C ALA A 284 -3.06 4.35 -21.99
N LEU A 285 -3.16 4.31 -23.32
CA LEU A 285 -4.20 5.02 -24.03
C LEU A 285 -5.50 4.20 -23.99
N LEU A 286 -6.53 4.74 -23.36
CA LEU A 286 -7.84 4.11 -23.21
C LEU A 286 -8.85 4.81 -24.12
N PHE A 287 -9.65 4.02 -24.84
CA PHE A 287 -10.72 4.51 -25.71
C PHE A 287 -12.09 4.27 -25.09
N ASN A 288 -12.93 5.31 -25.08
CA ASN A 288 -14.35 5.13 -24.77
C ASN A 288 -15.06 4.45 -25.94
N CYS A 289 -15.40 3.18 -25.79
CA CYS A 289 -15.99 2.37 -26.85
C CYS A 289 -17.49 2.66 -27.11
N ASP A 290 -18.11 3.57 -26.37
CA ASP A 290 -19.53 3.93 -26.54
C ASP A 290 -19.78 4.99 -27.65
N SER A 291 -18.75 5.35 -28.40
CA SER A 291 -18.80 6.39 -29.45
C SER A 291 -18.20 5.88 -30.76
N ILE A 292 -17.61 6.78 -31.54
CA ILE A 292 -16.85 6.43 -32.77
C ILE A 292 -15.79 5.36 -32.52
N PHE A 293 -15.28 5.27 -31.29
CA PHE A 293 -14.32 4.24 -30.87
C PHE A 293 -14.96 2.85 -30.64
N ALA A 294 -16.24 2.66 -30.97
CA ALA A 294 -16.80 1.32 -31.15
C ALA A 294 -16.11 0.58 -32.32
N SER A 295 -15.63 1.32 -33.36
CA SER A 295 -14.82 0.73 -34.42
C SER A 295 -13.47 0.24 -33.89
N THR A 296 -13.21 -1.07 -34.09
CA THR A 296 -11.93 -1.69 -33.74
C THR A 296 -10.80 -1.16 -34.62
N GLU A 297 -11.08 -0.98 -35.91
CA GLU A 297 -10.15 -0.49 -36.92
C GLU A 297 -9.69 0.93 -36.58
N LEU A 298 -10.62 1.77 -36.10
CA LEU A 298 -10.27 3.12 -35.66
C LEU A 298 -9.37 3.10 -34.41
N ARG A 299 -9.70 2.28 -33.41
CA ARG A 299 -8.84 2.17 -32.20
C ARG A 299 -7.45 1.66 -32.58
N GLN A 300 -7.37 0.67 -33.48
CA GLN A 300 -6.10 0.14 -33.96
C GLN A 300 -5.31 1.19 -34.76
N ALA A 301 -5.97 1.98 -35.60
CA ALA A 301 -5.36 3.04 -36.36
C ALA A 301 -4.71 4.09 -35.44
N LEU A 302 -5.50 4.60 -34.48
CA LEU A 302 -5.03 5.59 -33.53
C LEU A 302 -3.96 5.05 -32.58
N GLY A 303 -4.10 3.79 -32.14
CA GLY A 303 -3.09 3.10 -31.33
C GLY A 303 -1.79 2.91 -32.08
N SER A 304 -1.84 2.51 -33.36
CA SER A 304 -0.67 2.36 -34.22
C SER A 304 0.05 3.68 -34.46
N ALA A 305 -0.70 4.74 -34.81
CA ALA A 305 -0.14 6.07 -35.03
C ALA A 305 0.50 6.60 -33.72
N ALA A 306 -0.18 6.41 -32.57
CA ALA A 306 0.36 6.79 -31.27
C ALA A 306 1.65 6.03 -30.94
N ALA A 307 1.68 4.71 -31.14
CA ALA A 307 2.87 3.88 -30.88
C ALA A 307 4.06 4.25 -31.75
N SER A 308 3.80 4.74 -32.98
CA SER A 308 4.86 5.16 -33.92
C SER A 308 5.43 6.55 -33.59
N ALA A 309 4.68 7.39 -32.90
CA ALA A 309 5.01 8.79 -32.65
C ALA A 309 5.35 9.10 -31.20
N ALA A 310 4.84 8.28 -30.24
CA ALA A 310 5.11 8.49 -28.85
C ALA A 310 6.58 8.23 -28.53
N GLU A 311 7.23 9.24 -27.97
CA GLU A 311 8.56 9.11 -27.42
C GLU A 311 8.44 8.87 -25.89
N VAL A 312 9.32 8.01 -25.36
CA VAL A 312 9.44 7.85 -23.92
C VAL A 312 10.00 9.16 -23.36
N PRO A 313 9.30 9.84 -22.41
CA PRO A 313 9.79 11.06 -21.81
C PRO A 313 11.21 10.90 -21.25
N GLY A 314 12.05 11.91 -21.46
CA GLY A 314 13.41 11.91 -20.94
C GLY A 314 13.47 11.90 -19.42
N GLY A 315 14.68 11.70 -18.85
CA GLY A 315 14.92 11.76 -17.41
C GLY A 315 14.90 10.42 -16.68
N GLY A 316 14.63 9.29 -17.38
CA GLY A 316 14.73 7.95 -16.79
C GLY A 316 13.55 7.48 -15.95
N LEU A 317 12.50 8.30 -15.80
CA LEU A 317 11.27 7.94 -15.08
C LEU A 317 10.37 6.99 -15.85
N PHE A 318 10.40 7.09 -17.17
CA PHE A 318 9.54 6.31 -18.04
C PHE A 318 10.36 5.29 -18.84
N ALA A 319 9.77 4.15 -19.06
CA ALA A 319 10.28 3.12 -19.95
C ALA A 319 9.17 2.63 -20.87
N GLU A 320 9.54 2.10 -22.03
CA GLU A 320 8.57 1.51 -22.96
C GLU A 320 7.90 0.29 -22.31
N ALA A 321 6.58 0.35 -22.15
CA ALA A 321 5.81 -0.72 -21.54
C ALA A 321 5.70 -1.92 -22.51
N LYS A 322 5.91 -3.14 -22.01
CA LYS A 322 5.74 -4.39 -22.75
C LYS A 322 4.37 -5.04 -22.53
N GLY A 323 3.44 -4.32 -21.95
CA GLY A 323 2.06 -4.74 -21.63
C GLY A 323 1.50 -3.90 -20.49
N LEU A 324 0.28 -4.22 -20.03
CA LEU A 324 -0.41 -3.45 -18.98
C LEU A 324 0.18 -3.65 -17.58
N ILE A 325 0.79 -4.80 -17.33
CA ILE A 325 1.42 -5.09 -16.04
C ILE A 325 2.86 -4.54 -16.07
N PRO A 326 3.26 -3.67 -15.12
CA PRO A 326 4.61 -3.11 -15.09
C PRO A 326 5.68 -4.17 -14.78
N ASP A 327 6.94 -3.79 -15.01
CA ASP A 327 8.10 -4.63 -14.69
C ASP A 327 8.27 -4.74 -13.16
N GLY A 328 8.83 -5.85 -12.69
CA GLY A 328 9.15 -6.06 -11.27
C GLY A 328 8.00 -6.61 -10.43
N LEU A 329 6.78 -6.72 -10.98
CA LEU A 329 5.69 -7.39 -10.27
C LEU A 329 5.94 -8.90 -10.21
N THR A 330 5.94 -9.44 -8.99
CA THR A 330 6.08 -10.88 -8.75
C THR A 330 4.77 -11.50 -8.29
N VAL A 331 4.46 -12.69 -8.80
CA VAL A 331 3.35 -13.53 -8.36
C VAL A 331 3.93 -14.89 -7.97
N ASP A 332 3.73 -15.31 -6.74
CA ASP A 332 4.30 -16.55 -6.19
C ASP A 332 5.83 -16.68 -6.43
N GLY A 333 6.56 -15.57 -6.26
CA GLY A 333 8.01 -15.52 -6.48
C GLY A 333 8.45 -15.51 -7.95
N ILE A 334 7.51 -15.53 -8.91
CA ILE A 334 7.78 -15.48 -10.35
C ILE A 334 7.59 -14.04 -10.84
N ASP A 335 8.62 -13.47 -11.46
CA ASP A 335 8.52 -12.19 -12.15
C ASP A 335 7.57 -12.33 -13.36
N TYR A 336 6.40 -11.67 -13.23
CA TYR A 336 5.35 -11.76 -14.26
C TYR A 336 5.87 -11.37 -15.65
N ARG A 337 6.62 -10.27 -15.74
CA ARG A 337 7.05 -9.75 -17.05
C ARG A 337 8.08 -10.66 -17.71
N LYS A 338 8.98 -11.26 -16.93
CA LYS A 338 9.91 -12.26 -17.45
C LYS A 338 9.20 -13.51 -17.95
N ALA A 339 8.12 -13.92 -17.28
CA ALA A 339 7.33 -15.09 -17.68
C ALA A 339 6.44 -14.80 -18.88
N ALA A 340 5.76 -13.65 -18.92
CA ALA A 340 4.83 -13.28 -19.98
C ALA A 340 5.52 -12.73 -21.26
N GLY A 341 6.72 -12.17 -21.14
CA GLY A 341 7.42 -11.52 -22.23
C GLY A 341 6.72 -10.26 -22.72
N ASP A 342 6.89 -9.91 -24.00
CA ASP A 342 6.23 -8.78 -24.63
C ASP A 342 4.84 -9.21 -25.12
N VAL A 343 3.81 -8.63 -24.52
CA VAL A 343 2.39 -8.92 -24.85
C VAL A 343 1.68 -7.70 -25.45
N ARG A 344 2.45 -6.75 -25.99
CA ARG A 344 1.85 -5.59 -26.69
C ARG A 344 1.08 -6.07 -27.93
N PRO A 345 -0.05 -5.44 -28.26
CA PRO A 345 -0.74 -5.73 -29.49
C PRO A 345 0.13 -5.37 -30.69
N ALA A 346 0.17 -6.22 -31.68
CA ALA A 346 0.75 -5.87 -32.98
C ALA A 346 -0.22 -4.93 -33.72
N PHE A 347 0.27 -3.78 -34.06
CA PHE A 347 -0.49 -2.79 -34.81
C PHE A 347 -0.19 -2.92 -36.32
N GLY A 348 -1.20 -2.63 -37.17
CA GLY A 348 -1.05 -2.53 -38.60
C GLY A 348 -0.64 -1.15 -39.09
N ASP A 349 -0.68 -0.93 -40.41
CA ASP A 349 -0.53 0.43 -40.98
C ASP A 349 -1.68 1.32 -40.51
N PRO A 350 -1.41 2.45 -39.82
CA PRO A 350 -2.44 3.30 -39.28
C PRO A 350 -3.38 3.87 -40.34
N ARG A 351 -2.84 4.25 -41.49
CA ARG A 351 -3.63 4.82 -42.57
C ARG A 351 -4.57 3.78 -43.22
N ALA A 352 -4.09 2.57 -43.45
CA ALA A 352 -4.92 1.50 -44.00
C ALA A 352 -6.06 1.14 -43.01
N LEU A 353 -5.78 1.10 -41.73
CA LEU A 353 -6.77 0.85 -40.65
C LEU A 353 -7.79 2.00 -40.56
N TYR A 354 -7.35 3.25 -40.69
CA TYR A 354 -8.26 4.39 -40.73
C TYR A 354 -9.19 4.37 -41.95
N ILE A 355 -8.67 4.02 -43.14
CA ILE A 355 -9.49 3.87 -44.36
C ILE A 355 -10.55 2.78 -44.12
N ALA A 356 -10.19 1.63 -43.53
CA ALA A 356 -11.12 0.58 -43.20
C ALA A 356 -12.21 1.02 -42.22
N ALA A 357 -11.82 1.79 -41.19
CA ALA A 357 -12.76 2.37 -40.21
C ALA A 357 -13.77 3.34 -40.88
N ARG A 358 -13.26 4.18 -41.79
CA ARG A 358 -14.09 5.12 -42.57
C ARG A 358 -15.06 4.38 -43.50
N ASP A 359 -14.59 3.36 -44.19
CA ASP A 359 -15.42 2.55 -45.05
C ASP A 359 -16.45 1.73 -44.25
N GLY A 360 -16.18 1.46 -42.98
CA GLY A 360 -17.11 0.91 -41.98
C GLY A 360 -18.07 1.91 -41.36
N GLY A 361 -18.05 3.20 -41.78
CA GLY A 361 -19.02 4.23 -41.38
C GLY A 361 -18.51 5.29 -40.39
N VAL A 362 -17.24 5.29 -40.03
CA VAL A 362 -16.66 6.37 -39.22
C VAL A 362 -16.49 7.61 -40.06
N SER A 363 -17.07 8.75 -39.61
CA SER A 363 -17.01 10.00 -40.36
C SER A 363 -15.92 10.92 -39.79
N PRO A 364 -15.14 11.63 -40.62
CA PRO A 364 -14.19 12.64 -40.18
C PRO A 364 -14.83 13.74 -39.31
N SER A 365 -16.12 14.03 -39.54
CA SER A 365 -16.84 15.05 -38.72
C SER A 365 -17.01 14.63 -37.28
N ASP A 366 -16.94 13.34 -36.95
CA ASP A 366 -17.13 12.85 -35.57
C ASP A 366 -15.89 13.12 -34.68
N PHE A 367 -14.73 13.37 -35.29
CA PHE A 367 -13.50 13.70 -34.56
C PHE A 367 -13.52 15.06 -33.90
N GLY A 368 -14.33 16.01 -34.37
CA GLY A 368 -14.45 17.34 -33.75
C GLY A 368 -14.96 17.34 -32.29
N ARG A 369 -15.37 16.17 -31.78
CA ARG A 369 -15.83 15.96 -30.40
C ARG A 369 -14.90 15.08 -29.59
N VAL A 370 -13.76 14.67 -30.14
CA VAL A 370 -12.79 13.81 -29.44
C VAL A 370 -11.84 14.68 -28.61
N SER A 371 -11.63 14.26 -27.38
CA SER A 371 -10.69 14.89 -26.46
C SER A 371 -9.76 13.83 -25.88
N LEU A 372 -8.46 14.11 -25.86
CA LEU A 372 -7.49 13.35 -25.09
C LEU A 372 -7.44 13.93 -23.68
N LEU A 373 -7.83 13.13 -22.69
CA LEU A 373 -7.78 13.53 -21.28
C LEU A 373 -6.46 13.04 -20.68
N LEU A 374 -5.80 13.91 -19.96
CA LEU A 374 -4.54 13.64 -19.31
C LEU A 374 -4.63 14.06 -17.83
N PRO A 375 -4.27 13.20 -16.86
CA PRO A 375 -4.21 13.61 -15.47
C PRO A 375 -3.21 14.75 -15.25
N SER A 376 -3.57 15.73 -14.45
CA SER A 376 -2.66 16.83 -14.13
C SER A 376 -1.44 16.30 -13.37
N GLY A 377 -0.25 16.82 -13.69
CA GLY A 377 0.99 16.37 -13.05
C GLY A 377 1.52 15.01 -13.51
N SER A 378 0.93 14.40 -14.57
CA SER A 378 1.38 13.11 -15.09
C SER A 378 2.75 13.12 -15.75
N GLY A 379 3.32 14.29 -16.09
CA GLY A 379 4.57 14.41 -16.85
C GLY A 379 4.46 13.98 -18.32
N LEU A 380 3.24 13.72 -18.83
CA LEU A 380 3.02 13.18 -20.18
C LEU A 380 2.49 14.20 -21.19
N SER A 381 2.56 15.50 -20.90
CA SER A 381 2.02 16.54 -21.78
C SER A 381 2.67 16.51 -23.17
N ASP A 382 4.00 16.45 -23.24
CA ASP A 382 4.75 16.41 -24.50
C ASP A 382 4.43 15.16 -25.31
N THR A 383 4.32 14.01 -24.63
CA THR A 383 3.91 12.73 -25.26
C THR A 383 2.51 12.83 -25.83
N ALA A 384 1.57 13.44 -25.11
CA ALA A 384 0.20 13.65 -25.58
C ALA A 384 0.15 14.57 -26.82
N GLU A 385 1.00 15.60 -26.87
CA GLU A 385 1.13 16.48 -28.04
C GLU A 385 1.68 15.74 -29.25
N LEU A 386 2.69 14.89 -29.09
CA LEU A 386 3.24 14.05 -30.15
C LEU A 386 2.17 13.09 -30.69
N ILE A 387 1.42 12.41 -29.81
CA ILE A 387 0.31 11.52 -30.19
C ILE A 387 -0.75 12.29 -30.98
N ASN A 388 -1.19 13.44 -30.48
CA ASN A 388 -2.19 14.27 -31.15
C ASN A 388 -1.68 14.73 -32.55
N SER A 389 -0.42 15.11 -32.66
CA SER A 389 0.20 15.50 -33.90
C SER A 389 0.27 14.35 -34.91
N ALA A 390 0.52 13.13 -34.45
CA ALA A 390 0.48 11.93 -35.26
C ALA A 390 -0.91 11.66 -35.83
N TRP A 391 -1.95 11.75 -34.98
CA TRP A 391 -3.35 11.57 -35.41
C TRP A 391 -3.81 12.58 -36.45
N GLN A 392 -3.26 13.80 -36.41
CA GLN A 392 -3.58 14.83 -37.40
C GLN A 392 -2.90 14.63 -38.77
N LYS A 393 -1.86 13.81 -38.82
CA LYS A 393 -1.13 13.49 -40.05
C LYS A 393 -1.75 12.34 -40.86
N GLU A 394 -2.44 11.42 -40.21
CA GLU A 394 -3.09 10.25 -40.80
C GLU A 394 -4.51 10.57 -41.28
#